data_c0d9d690e5e7ca084874f39c2e7c59a8
#
_entry.id   c0d9d690e5e7ca084874f39c2e7c59a8
#
_cell.length_a   1.000
_cell.length_b   1.000
_cell.length_c   1.000
_cell.angle_alpha   90.00
_cell.angle_beta   90.00
_cell.angle_gamma   90.00
#
_symmetry.space_group_name_H-M   'P 1'
#
loop_
_entity.id
_entity.type
_entity.pdbx_description
1 polymer ?
#
loop_
_entity_poly.entity_id
_entity_poly.type
_entity_poly.pdbx_seq_one_letter_code
_entity_poly.pdbx_strand_id
1 'polypeptide(L)'
;MSTIDRIQSLHYSPVPSGEGLHIGIAVAEWNNNITEPLLEGALEVLRKQEVKKITVFRVPGAFELVNASARLLANPGIDAVIAIGCVVRGDTPHFDYICQGVTFGISQLNMTNSGLRLAPYAPVIFGVLTTETMEQAEERAGGRLGNKGAEAAETALKMCRPICTVQK
;
A
#
# COMPACT_ATOMS: atom_id res chain seq x y z
N MET A 1 24.24 -0.01 -4.47
CA MET A 1 24.38 -0.45 -3.05
C MET A 1 23.00 -0.91 -2.62
N SER A 2 22.83 -2.20 -2.37
CA SER A 2 21.53 -2.77 -2.01
C SER A 2 21.08 -2.21 -0.66
N THR A 3 19.83 -1.77 -0.59
CA THR A 3 19.19 -1.25 0.62
C THR A 3 19.03 -2.32 1.71
N ILE A 4 19.33 -3.60 1.39
CA ILE A 4 19.09 -4.76 2.25
C ILE A 4 19.98 -4.75 3.49
N ASP A 5 21.26 -4.38 3.38
CA ASP A 5 22.19 -4.44 4.49
C ASP A 5 21.99 -3.31 5.53
N ARG A 6 21.30 -2.23 5.14
CA ARG A 6 20.94 -1.15 6.06
C ARG A 6 19.65 -1.39 6.83
N ILE A 7 18.78 -2.27 6.33
CA ILE A 7 17.46 -2.50 6.93
C ILE A 7 17.56 -3.31 8.23
N GLN A 8 18.55 -4.18 8.36
CA GLN A 8 18.73 -5.02 9.56
C GLN A 8 19.21 -4.27 10.81
N SER A 9 19.68 -3.03 10.69
CA SER A 9 20.21 -2.24 11.80
C SER A 9 19.30 -1.12 12.29
N LEU A 10 18.16 -0.88 11.62
CA LEU A 10 17.22 0.16 12.03
C LEU A 10 16.22 -0.44 13.04
N HIS A 11 16.21 0.10 14.25
CA HIS A 11 15.18 -0.20 15.24
C HIS A 11 13.84 0.40 14.77
N TYR A 12 13.07 -0.34 13.97
CA TYR A 12 11.72 0.06 13.63
C TYR A 12 10.82 -0.03 14.86
N SER A 13 9.93 0.93 15.01
CA SER A 13 8.86 0.82 16.00
C SER A 13 8.07 -0.48 15.74
N PRO A 14 7.69 -1.23 16.78
CA PRO A 14 6.88 -2.43 16.59
C PRO A 14 5.60 -2.10 15.82
N VAL A 15 5.12 -3.06 15.03
CA VAL A 15 3.86 -2.92 14.31
C VAL A 15 2.72 -2.88 15.34
N PRO A 16 1.87 -1.85 15.32
CA PRO A 16 0.78 -1.74 16.28
C PRO A 16 -0.34 -2.75 16.05
N SER A 17 -1.13 -3.04 17.09
CA SER A 17 -2.39 -3.75 16.92
C SER A 17 -3.32 -3.00 15.97
N GLY A 18 -4.05 -3.74 15.15
CA GLY A 18 -5.10 -3.25 14.27
C GLY A 18 -6.50 -3.37 14.86
N GLU A 19 -6.60 -3.69 16.16
CA GLU A 19 -7.89 -3.82 16.84
C GLU A 19 -8.74 -2.56 16.67
N GLY A 20 -9.99 -2.76 16.25
CA GLY A 20 -10.91 -1.66 15.95
C GLY A 20 -10.78 -1.07 14.56
N LEU A 21 -9.65 -1.24 13.85
CA LEU A 21 -9.41 -0.64 12.54
C LEU A 21 -10.16 -1.35 11.41
N HIS A 22 -10.51 -0.58 10.39
CA HIS A 22 -11.03 -1.04 9.12
C HIS A 22 -10.10 -0.62 7.99
N ILE A 23 -9.44 -1.58 7.35
CA ILE A 23 -8.47 -1.34 6.27
C ILE A 23 -9.09 -1.68 4.92
N GLY A 24 -9.04 -0.72 3.98
CA GLY A 24 -9.37 -0.93 2.58
C GLY A 24 -8.13 -1.37 1.79
N ILE A 25 -8.29 -2.30 0.84
CA ILE A 25 -7.22 -2.70 -0.08
C ILE A 25 -7.77 -2.57 -1.50
N ALA A 26 -7.17 -1.70 -2.31
CA ALA A 26 -7.35 -1.68 -3.75
C ALA A 26 -6.25 -2.55 -4.38
N VAL A 27 -6.60 -3.53 -5.21
CA VAL A 27 -5.64 -4.44 -5.84
C VAL A 27 -5.87 -4.56 -7.33
N ALA A 28 -4.79 -4.42 -8.12
CA ALA A 28 -4.81 -4.59 -9.56
C ALA A 28 -4.80 -6.08 -9.96
N GLU A 29 -5.60 -6.45 -10.97
CA GLU A 29 -5.69 -7.82 -11.48
C GLU A 29 -4.57 -8.14 -12.47
N TRP A 30 -4.09 -7.14 -13.24
CA TRP A 30 -2.95 -7.34 -14.13
C TRP A 30 -1.68 -7.65 -13.34
N ASN A 31 -0.85 -8.54 -13.89
CA ASN A 31 0.31 -9.13 -13.22
C ASN A 31 -0.09 -9.86 -11.92
N ASN A 32 -1.16 -10.66 -11.98
CA ASN A 32 -1.72 -11.35 -10.81
C ASN A 32 -0.74 -12.34 -10.15
N ASN A 33 0.21 -12.87 -10.89
CA ASN A 33 1.33 -13.67 -10.35
C ASN A 33 2.18 -12.87 -9.36
N ILE A 34 2.09 -11.54 -9.35
CA ILE A 34 2.75 -10.62 -8.43
C ILE A 34 1.75 -10.02 -7.43
N THR A 35 0.61 -9.51 -7.92
CA THR A 35 -0.34 -8.78 -7.06
C THR A 35 -1.05 -9.68 -6.06
N GLU A 36 -1.31 -10.96 -6.39
CA GLU A 36 -1.89 -11.90 -5.41
C GLU A 36 -0.93 -12.24 -4.26
N PRO A 37 0.35 -12.60 -4.48
CA PRO A 37 1.31 -12.75 -3.39
C PRO A 37 1.49 -11.48 -2.54
N LEU A 38 1.43 -10.28 -3.14
CA LEU A 38 1.46 -9.02 -2.38
C LEU A 38 0.20 -8.87 -1.51
N LEU A 39 -0.97 -9.17 -2.07
CA LEU A 39 -2.23 -9.15 -1.33
C LEU A 39 -2.21 -10.13 -0.15
N GLU A 40 -1.78 -11.37 -0.37
CA GLU A 40 -1.71 -12.36 0.70
C GLU A 40 -0.73 -11.93 1.80
N GLY A 41 0.44 -11.39 1.45
CA GLY A 41 1.37 -10.83 2.43
C GLY A 41 0.77 -9.70 3.26
N ALA A 42 -0.01 -8.80 2.63
CA ALA A 42 -0.73 -7.76 3.34
C ALA A 42 -1.81 -8.33 4.27
N LEU A 43 -2.61 -9.28 3.78
CA LEU A 43 -3.67 -9.93 4.56
C LEU A 43 -3.13 -10.70 5.77
N GLU A 44 -1.99 -11.37 5.63
CA GLU A 44 -1.32 -12.08 6.71
C GLU A 44 -0.95 -11.12 7.84
N VAL A 45 -0.31 -9.99 7.53
CA VAL A 45 0.04 -8.96 8.52
C VAL A 45 -1.20 -8.39 9.19
N LEU A 46 -2.23 -8.01 8.42
CA LEU A 46 -3.44 -7.41 8.97
C LEU A 46 -4.20 -8.38 9.89
N ARG A 47 -4.28 -9.67 9.53
CA ARG A 47 -4.89 -10.71 10.37
C ARG A 47 -4.09 -10.94 11.66
N LYS A 48 -2.75 -11.04 11.54
CA LYS A 48 -1.85 -11.19 12.69
C LYS A 48 -1.95 -10.04 13.68
N GLN A 49 -2.21 -8.83 13.18
CA GLN A 49 -2.39 -7.62 14.00
C GLN A 49 -3.84 -7.36 14.38
N GLU A 50 -4.73 -8.37 14.23
CA GLU A 50 -6.12 -8.35 14.70
C GLU A 50 -6.96 -7.20 14.10
N VAL A 51 -6.73 -6.83 12.84
CA VAL A 51 -7.54 -5.83 12.15
C VAL A 51 -8.99 -6.27 12.12
N LYS A 52 -9.89 -5.42 12.64
CA LYS A 52 -11.32 -5.71 12.81
C LYS A 52 -12.04 -6.00 11.50
N LYS A 53 -11.74 -5.25 10.44
CA LYS A 53 -12.40 -5.38 9.15
C LYS A 53 -11.43 -5.08 8.01
N ILE A 54 -11.48 -5.92 6.97
CA ILE A 54 -10.72 -5.73 5.75
C ILE A 54 -11.69 -5.75 4.57
N THR A 55 -11.62 -4.73 3.71
CA THR A 55 -12.39 -4.65 2.46
C THR A 55 -11.45 -4.66 1.28
N VAL A 56 -11.58 -5.65 0.38
CA VAL A 56 -10.76 -5.75 -0.84
C VAL A 56 -11.58 -5.30 -2.04
N PHE A 57 -11.03 -4.41 -2.85
CA PHE A 57 -11.62 -3.94 -4.10
C PHE A 57 -10.66 -4.21 -5.26
N ARG A 58 -11.04 -5.11 -6.16
CA ARG A 58 -10.26 -5.48 -7.34
C ARG A 58 -10.53 -4.54 -8.50
N VAL A 59 -9.47 -4.17 -9.22
CA VAL A 59 -9.51 -3.30 -10.41
C VAL A 59 -8.61 -3.84 -11.50
N PRO A 60 -8.88 -3.56 -12.79
CA PRO A 60 -8.13 -4.17 -13.89
C PRO A 60 -6.62 -3.91 -13.82
N GLY A 61 -6.20 -2.65 -13.67
CA GLY A 61 -4.79 -2.29 -13.74
C GLY A 61 -4.35 -1.30 -12.66
N ALA A 62 -3.06 -1.00 -12.66
CA ALA A 62 -2.47 -0.10 -11.67
C ALA A 62 -3.03 1.33 -11.77
N PHE A 63 -3.38 1.81 -12.97
CA PHE A 63 -3.92 3.16 -13.16
C PHE A 63 -5.26 3.36 -12.45
N GLU A 64 -6.10 2.33 -12.40
CA GLU A 64 -7.42 2.34 -11.76
C GLU A 64 -7.34 2.32 -10.23
N LEU A 65 -6.17 2.03 -9.65
CA LEU A 65 -5.96 2.05 -8.20
C LEU A 65 -6.24 3.42 -7.57
N VAL A 66 -6.00 4.50 -8.31
CA VAL A 66 -6.30 5.87 -7.83
C VAL A 66 -7.80 6.03 -7.59
N ASN A 67 -8.63 5.64 -8.58
CA ASN A 67 -10.09 5.70 -8.45
C ASN A 67 -10.59 4.74 -7.37
N ALA A 68 -10.08 3.51 -7.34
CA ALA A 68 -10.46 2.53 -6.32
C ALA A 68 -10.14 3.03 -4.90
N SER A 69 -8.96 3.61 -4.70
CA SER A 69 -8.57 4.20 -3.42
C SER A 69 -9.49 5.35 -3.01
N ALA A 70 -9.83 6.25 -3.94
CA ALA A 70 -10.77 7.33 -3.69
C ALA A 70 -12.16 6.80 -3.28
N ARG A 71 -12.66 5.74 -3.94
CA ARG A 71 -13.93 5.11 -3.60
C ARG A 71 -13.92 4.41 -2.25
N LEU A 72 -12.81 3.78 -1.88
CA LEU A 72 -12.64 3.20 -0.54
C LEU A 72 -12.63 4.29 0.53
N LEU A 73 -11.90 5.39 0.30
CA LEU A 73 -11.87 6.55 1.20
C LEU A 73 -13.24 7.20 1.40
N ALA A 74 -14.12 7.14 0.40
CA ALA A 74 -15.48 7.64 0.50
C ALA A 74 -16.39 6.80 1.42
N ASN A 75 -15.94 5.61 1.82
CA ASN A 75 -16.67 4.76 2.75
C ASN A 75 -16.39 5.20 4.20
N PRO A 76 -17.38 5.71 4.94
CA PRO A 76 -17.18 6.12 6.31
C PRO A 76 -16.73 4.93 7.18
N GLY A 77 -15.66 5.12 7.93
CA GLY A 77 -15.08 4.11 8.81
C GLY A 77 -13.91 3.33 8.20
N ILE A 78 -13.41 3.67 7.01
CA ILE A 78 -12.10 3.24 6.53
C ILE A 78 -11.02 4.08 7.23
N ASP A 79 -10.08 3.42 7.90
CA ASP A 79 -8.98 4.05 8.64
C ASP A 79 -7.71 4.22 7.81
N ALA A 80 -7.49 3.35 6.82
CA ALA A 80 -6.43 3.46 5.83
C ALA A 80 -6.78 2.66 4.56
N VAL A 81 -6.17 3.04 3.44
CA VAL A 81 -6.26 2.29 2.18
C VAL A 81 -4.86 1.85 1.75
N ILE A 82 -4.73 0.60 1.30
CA ILE A 82 -3.51 0.07 0.69
C ILE A 82 -3.78 -0.11 -0.81
N ALA A 83 -2.98 0.52 -1.67
CA ALA A 83 -3.04 0.35 -3.11
C ALA A 83 -1.96 -0.64 -3.56
N ILE A 84 -2.38 -1.84 -3.99
CA ILE A 84 -1.50 -2.93 -4.41
C ILE A 84 -1.54 -3.07 -5.93
N GLY A 85 -0.38 -3.00 -6.57
CA GLY A 85 -0.24 -3.15 -8.01
C GLY A 85 1.18 -3.53 -8.40
N CYS A 86 1.35 -3.86 -9.68
CA CYS A 86 2.66 -4.12 -10.26
C CYS A 86 2.68 -3.59 -11.70
N VAL A 87 3.68 -2.76 -12.00
CA VAL A 87 3.96 -2.26 -13.33
C VAL A 87 5.37 -2.72 -13.71
N VAL A 88 5.48 -3.52 -14.75
CA VAL A 88 6.76 -3.99 -15.28
C VAL A 88 7.04 -3.26 -16.60
N ARG A 89 8.28 -2.80 -16.79
CA ARG A 89 8.66 -2.08 -17.99
C ARG A 89 8.50 -2.93 -19.26
N GLY A 90 7.79 -2.40 -20.22
CA GLY A 90 7.68 -2.92 -21.58
C GLY A 90 8.46 -2.07 -22.59
N ASP A 91 8.25 -2.32 -23.87
CA ASP A 91 9.00 -1.71 -24.98
C ASP A 91 8.59 -0.26 -25.26
N THR A 92 7.54 0.24 -24.64
CA THR A 92 6.98 1.57 -24.93
C THR A 92 7.05 2.49 -23.71
N PRO A 93 6.97 3.82 -23.90
CA PRO A 93 6.91 4.79 -22.79
C PRO A 93 5.70 4.64 -21.86
N HIS A 94 4.78 3.73 -22.17
CA HIS A 94 3.57 3.48 -21.37
C HIS A 94 3.89 3.25 -19.89
N PHE A 95 4.96 2.52 -19.60
CA PHE A 95 5.44 2.29 -18.23
C PHE A 95 5.61 3.59 -17.47
N ASP A 96 6.29 4.57 -18.05
CA ASP A 96 6.62 5.83 -17.39
C ASP A 96 5.36 6.64 -17.08
N TYR A 97 4.40 6.66 -18.00
CA TYR A 97 3.13 7.36 -17.82
C TYR A 97 2.26 6.70 -16.74
N ILE A 98 2.19 5.36 -16.71
CA ILE A 98 1.44 4.64 -15.67
C ILE A 98 2.08 4.86 -14.31
N CYS A 99 3.39 4.71 -14.17
CA CYS A 99 4.11 4.92 -12.92
C CYS A 99 3.91 6.35 -12.39
N GLN A 100 4.05 7.36 -13.25
CA GLN A 100 3.84 8.76 -12.90
C GLN A 100 2.39 9.04 -12.51
N GLY A 101 1.42 8.56 -13.32
CA GLY A 101 0.00 8.77 -13.09
C GLY A 101 -0.47 8.19 -11.75
N VAL A 102 -0.08 6.95 -11.45
CA VAL A 102 -0.43 6.29 -10.19
C VAL A 102 0.23 6.98 -8.99
N THR A 103 1.53 7.26 -9.09
CA THR A 103 2.27 7.94 -8.01
C THR A 103 1.69 9.31 -7.70
N PHE A 104 1.47 10.12 -8.74
CA PHE A 104 0.89 11.44 -8.59
C PHE A 104 -0.54 11.37 -8.03
N GLY A 105 -1.38 10.49 -8.57
CA GLY A 105 -2.76 10.33 -8.13
C GLY A 105 -2.87 9.94 -6.65
N ILE A 106 -2.08 8.97 -6.19
CA ILE A 106 -2.06 8.56 -4.78
C ILE A 106 -1.51 9.69 -3.90
N SER A 107 -0.47 10.40 -4.33
CA SER A 107 0.04 11.56 -3.60
C SER A 107 -1.02 12.66 -3.47
N GLN A 108 -1.78 12.94 -4.54
CA GLN A 108 -2.88 13.91 -4.50
C GLN A 108 -3.99 13.47 -3.54
N LEU A 109 -4.37 12.21 -3.52
CA LEU A 109 -5.35 11.68 -2.55
C LEU A 109 -4.91 11.93 -1.11
N ASN A 110 -3.63 11.68 -0.79
CA ASN A 110 -3.09 11.94 0.53
C ASN A 110 -3.07 13.43 0.89
N MET A 111 -2.79 14.31 -0.06
CA MET A 111 -2.78 15.77 0.15
C MET A 111 -4.19 16.34 0.32
N THR A 112 -5.12 15.96 -0.55
CA THR A 112 -6.50 16.48 -0.52
C THR A 112 -7.29 15.94 0.66
N ASN A 113 -7.06 14.71 1.04
CA ASN A 113 -7.71 14.09 2.19
C ASN A 113 -7.29 14.78 3.52
N SER A 114 -6.09 15.35 3.58
CA SER A 114 -5.61 16.13 4.73
C SER A 114 -6.30 17.48 4.91
N GLY A 115 -6.87 18.06 3.85
CA GLY A 115 -7.50 19.39 3.85
C GLY A 115 -9.03 19.40 3.82
N LEU A 116 -9.63 18.30 3.38
CA LEU A 116 -11.08 18.15 3.36
C LEU A 116 -11.53 17.56 4.70
N ARG A 117 -12.18 18.36 5.53
CA ARG A 117 -12.76 17.98 6.84
C ARG A 117 -13.86 16.88 6.75
N LEU A 118 -13.68 15.85 5.92
CA LEU A 118 -14.76 14.90 5.61
C LEU A 118 -14.66 13.57 6.36
N ALA A 119 -13.67 13.34 7.21
CA ALA A 119 -13.58 12.24 8.20
C ALA A 119 -12.20 12.21 8.85
N PRO A 120 -11.93 11.35 9.84
CA PRO A 120 -10.57 11.15 10.31
C PRO A 120 -9.66 10.82 9.11
N TYR A 121 -8.53 11.47 9.04
CA TYR A 121 -7.52 11.39 8.00
C TYR A 121 -7.11 9.94 7.73
N ALA A 122 -7.62 9.35 6.67
CA ALA A 122 -7.30 7.99 6.25
C ALA A 122 -6.21 8.02 5.16
N PRO A 123 -4.98 7.54 5.43
CA PRO A 123 -3.90 7.55 4.45
C PRO A 123 -4.12 6.50 3.35
N VAL A 124 -3.59 6.79 2.15
CA VAL A 124 -3.43 5.81 1.08
C VAL A 124 -1.96 5.38 1.02
N ILE A 125 -1.72 4.12 1.27
CA ILE A 125 -0.38 3.52 1.26
C ILE A 125 -0.03 3.01 -0.13
N PHE A 126 1.12 3.41 -0.64
CA PHE A 126 1.62 3.03 -1.95
C PHE A 126 2.29 1.66 -1.89
N GLY A 127 1.54 0.62 -2.27
CA GLY A 127 1.99 -0.77 -2.40
C GLY A 127 2.19 -1.20 -3.86
N VAL A 128 2.53 -0.26 -4.75
CA VAL A 128 2.70 -0.53 -6.19
C VAL A 128 4.17 -0.79 -6.49
N LEU A 129 4.47 -1.97 -7.03
CA LEU A 129 5.77 -2.27 -7.57
C LEU A 129 5.94 -1.64 -8.95
N THR A 130 7.10 -1.04 -9.18
CA THR A 130 7.54 -0.51 -10.48
C THR A 130 8.92 -1.08 -10.76
N THR A 131 9.01 -2.03 -11.69
CA THR A 131 10.23 -2.81 -11.92
C THR A 131 10.60 -2.87 -13.40
N GLU A 132 11.89 -3.01 -13.67
CA GLU A 132 12.39 -3.17 -15.04
C GLU A 132 12.08 -4.57 -15.59
N THR A 133 12.06 -5.60 -14.70
CA THR A 133 11.80 -6.99 -15.11
C THR A 133 10.80 -7.67 -14.18
N MET A 134 10.21 -8.77 -14.64
CA MET A 134 9.28 -9.58 -13.85
C MET A 134 10.00 -10.23 -12.67
N GLU A 135 11.24 -10.69 -12.84
CA GLU A 135 12.03 -11.30 -11.78
C GLU A 135 12.27 -10.32 -10.61
N GLN A 136 12.48 -9.04 -10.93
CA GLN A 136 12.59 -8.00 -9.89
C GLN A 136 11.29 -7.84 -9.09
N ALA A 137 10.14 -8.04 -9.72
CA ALA A 137 8.84 -8.00 -9.05
C ALA A 137 8.63 -9.24 -8.17
N GLU A 138 8.94 -10.43 -8.68
CA GLU A 138 8.85 -11.69 -7.95
C GLU A 138 9.70 -11.68 -6.67
N GLU A 139 10.94 -11.16 -6.75
CA GLU A 139 11.85 -11.01 -5.61
C GLU A 139 11.26 -10.14 -4.47
N ARG A 140 10.29 -9.28 -4.77
CA ARG A 140 9.62 -8.34 -3.85
C ARG A 140 8.20 -8.75 -3.46
N ALA A 141 7.70 -9.80 -4.06
CA ALA A 141 6.37 -10.35 -3.80
C ALA A 141 6.41 -11.66 -2.97
N GLY A 142 7.40 -11.79 -2.09
CA GLY A 142 7.64 -12.97 -1.26
C GLY A 142 8.92 -13.73 -1.61
N GLY A 143 9.74 -13.19 -2.53
CA GLY A 143 11.05 -13.73 -2.85
C GLY A 143 12.14 -13.25 -1.88
N ARG A 144 13.38 -13.24 -2.33
CA ARG A 144 14.57 -12.91 -1.53
C ARG A 144 14.55 -11.51 -0.88
N LEU A 145 13.82 -10.57 -1.47
CA LEU A 145 13.70 -9.19 -0.99
C LEU A 145 12.45 -8.96 -0.12
N GLY A 146 11.81 -10.02 0.35
CA GLY A 146 10.63 -9.95 1.20
C GLY A 146 9.34 -9.70 0.43
N ASN A 147 8.31 -9.25 1.13
CA ASN A 147 6.99 -9.00 0.56
C ASN A 147 6.57 -7.54 0.78
N LYS A 148 6.50 -6.75 -0.30
CA LYS A 148 6.14 -5.33 -0.24
C LYS A 148 4.66 -5.09 0.09
N GLY A 149 3.81 -6.08 -0.09
CA GLY A 149 2.43 -6.03 0.41
C GLY A 149 2.37 -6.10 1.94
N ALA A 150 3.16 -6.98 2.54
CA ALA A 150 3.31 -7.05 3.99
C ALA A 150 3.86 -5.72 4.56
N GLU A 151 4.90 -5.16 3.95
CA GLU A 151 5.47 -3.86 4.35
C GLU A 151 4.43 -2.72 4.22
N ALA A 152 3.60 -2.75 3.17
CA ALA A 152 2.52 -1.76 3.00
C ALA A 152 1.46 -1.89 4.10
N ALA A 153 1.11 -3.11 4.51
CA ALA A 153 0.18 -3.35 5.62
C ALA A 153 0.75 -2.84 6.97
N GLU A 154 2.03 -3.13 7.25
CA GLU A 154 2.70 -2.57 8.42
C GLU A 154 2.70 -1.04 8.41
N THR A 155 2.94 -0.45 7.24
CA THR A 155 2.92 1.01 7.06
C THR A 155 1.53 1.57 7.33
N ALA A 156 0.47 0.92 6.82
CA ALA A 156 -0.92 1.32 7.08
C ALA A 156 -1.22 1.36 8.58
N LEU A 157 -0.88 0.30 9.31
CA LEU A 157 -1.08 0.24 10.75
C LEU A 157 -0.30 1.30 11.52
N LYS A 158 0.94 1.58 11.11
CA LYS A 158 1.76 2.65 11.70
C LYS A 158 1.18 4.04 11.45
N MET A 159 0.58 4.26 10.28
CA MET A 159 -0.04 5.54 9.91
C MET A 159 -1.40 5.77 10.57
N CYS A 160 -2.07 4.73 11.05
CA CYS A 160 -3.31 4.84 11.84
C CYS A 160 -3.07 5.25 13.29
N ARG A 161 -1.82 5.35 13.76
CA ARG A 161 -1.52 5.78 15.12
C ARG A 161 -1.85 7.26 15.33
N PRO A 162 -2.32 7.63 16.54
CA PRO A 162 -2.50 9.03 16.89
C PRO A 162 -1.14 9.75 16.88
N ILE A 163 -1.17 11.02 16.48
CA ILE A 163 0.01 11.89 16.56
C ILE A 163 0.34 12.13 18.03
N CYS A 164 1.54 11.72 18.46
CA CYS A 164 2.00 11.94 19.81
C CYS A 164 2.71 13.30 19.90
N THR A 165 2.21 14.18 20.78
CA THR A 165 2.93 15.42 21.14
C THR A 165 3.86 15.14 22.31
N VAL A 166 5.16 15.33 22.10
CA VAL A 166 6.14 15.31 23.19
C VAL A 166 6.09 16.66 23.89
N GLN A 167 5.58 16.70 25.13
CA GLN A 167 5.72 17.88 25.98
C GLN A 167 7.15 17.88 26.53
N LYS A 168 7.82 19.04 26.45
CA LYS A 168 9.14 19.28 27.04
C LYS A 168 9.02 19.42 28.55
#